data_ceeb5add2474cb0e605b458d0a9263e1
#
_entry.id   ceeb5add2474cb0e605b458d0a9263e1
#
_cell.length_a   1.000
_cell.length_b   1.000
_cell.length_c   1.000
_cell.angle_alpha   90.00
_cell.angle_beta   90.00
_cell.angle_gamma   90.00
#
_symmetry.space_group_name_H-M   'P 1'
#
loop_
_entity.id
_entity.type
_entity.pdbx_description
1 polymer ?
#
loop_
_entity_poly.entity_id
_entity_poly.type
_entity_poly.pdbx_seq_one_letter_code
_entity_poly.pdbx_strand_id
1 'polypeptide(L)'
;MNLDEYLNRATEMRNEIAAYDEQLVRLLDKRVQLAKNLVELKKEHSRPAYTPIVEEKKIEYLSTLTSYPDLIKMLWPMIMGYSRIPYNERI
;
A
#
# COMPACT_ATOMS: atom_id res chain seq x y z
N MET A 1 -15.72 26.27 21.08
CA MET A 1 -14.39 25.71 21.45
C MET A 1 -13.39 26.83 21.53
N ASN A 2 -12.66 26.96 22.62
CA ASN A 2 -11.60 27.97 22.72
C ASN A 2 -10.31 27.44 22.08
N LEU A 3 -9.31 28.30 21.96
CA LEU A 3 -8.05 27.96 21.32
C LEU A 3 -7.31 26.81 22.01
N ASP A 4 -7.30 26.79 23.35
CA ASP A 4 -6.61 25.75 24.12
C ASP A 4 -7.25 24.39 23.88
N GLU A 5 -8.59 24.32 23.87
CA GLU A 5 -9.31 23.07 23.56
C GLU A 5 -9.01 22.60 22.14
N TYR A 6 -9.00 23.53 21.19
CA TYR A 6 -8.65 23.22 19.80
C TYR A 6 -7.26 22.64 19.70
N LEU A 7 -6.26 23.28 20.32
CA LEU A 7 -4.87 22.82 20.27
C LEU A 7 -4.71 21.44 20.92
N ASN A 8 -5.38 21.21 22.05
CA ASN A 8 -5.35 19.92 22.73
C ASN A 8 -5.93 18.81 21.87
N ARG A 9 -7.09 19.05 21.27
CA ARG A 9 -7.73 18.06 20.38
C ARG A 9 -6.93 17.80 19.13
N ALA A 10 -6.39 18.86 18.53
CA ALA A 10 -5.54 18.73 17.35
C ALA A 10 -4.29 17.91 17.65
N THR A 11 -3.67 18.13 18.82
CA THR A 11 -2.49 17.37 19.25
C THR A 11 -2.83 15.88 19.44
N GLU A 12 -3.94 15.59 20.10
CA GLU A 12 -4.39 14.20 20.29
C GLU A 12 -4.62 13.50 18.94
N MET A 13 -5.31 14.16 18.01
CA MET A 13 -5.57 13.59 16.68
C MET A 13 -4.27 13.36 15.90
N ARG A 14 -3.34 14.31 15.96
CA ARG A 14 -2.03 14.17 15.30
C ARG A 14 -1.24 13.00 15.87
N ASN A 15 -1.30 12.79 17.19
CA ASN A 15 -0.63 11.67 17.83
C ASN A 15 -1.23 10.33 17.38
N GLU A 16 -2.55 10.25 17.29
CA GLU A 16 -3.23 9.06 16.77
C GLU A 16 -2.87 8.79 15.31
N ILE A 17 -2.88 9.84 14.48
CA ILE A 17 -2.49 9.74 13.08
C ILE A 17 -1.05 9.22 12.97
N ALA A 18 -0.13 9.77 13.77
CA ALA A 18 1.27 9.34 13.75
C ALA A 18 1.42 7.86 14.11
N ALA A 19 0.64 7.37 15.06
CA ALA A 19 0.65 5.96 15.42
C ALA A 19 0.17 5.06 14.26
N TYR A 20 -0.87 5.48 13.56
CA TYR A 20 -1.35 4.75 12.37
C TYR A 20 -0.32 4.81 11.23
N ASP A 21 0.31 5.95 11.03
CA ASP A 21 1.36 6.09 10.01
C ASP A 21 2.49 5.09 10.25
N GLU A 22 2.94 4.95 11.50
CA GLU A 22 3.98 3.99 11.85
C GLU A 22 3.56 2.55 11.55
N GLN A 23 2.32 2.20 11.91
CA GLN A 23 1.77 0.87 11.62
C GLN A 23 1.69 0.60 10.12
N LEU A 24 1.23 1.60 9.36
CA LEU A 24 1.14 1.48 7.90
C LEU A 24 2.52 1.28 7.28
N VAL A 25 3.53 2.01 7.70
CA VAL A 25 4.89 1.86 7.19
C VAL A 25 5.44 0.46 7.46
N ARG A 26 5.24 -0.06 8.68
CA ARG A 26 5.68 -1.41 9.04
C ARG A 26 4.99 -2.48 8.22
N LEU A 27 3.67 -2.34 8.01
CA LEU A 27 2.90 -3.27 7.17
C LEU A 27 3.31 -3.17 5.71
N LEU A 28 3.56 -1.95 5.23
CA LEU A 28 4.01 -1.72 3.87
C LEU A 28 5.36 -2.38 3.61
N ASP A 29 6.30 -2.27 4.55
CA ASP A 29 7.60 -2.95 4.47
C ASP A 29 7.43 -4.46 4.28
N LYS A 30 6.59 -5.08 5.09
CA LYS A 30 6.33 -6.53 5.01
C LYS A 30 5.71 -6.91 3.68
N ARG A 31 4.73 -6.12 3.24
CA ARG A 31 4.04 -6.37 1.97
C ARG A 31 5.01 -6.25 0.80
N VAL A 32 5.80 -5.21 0.75
CA VAL A 32 6.76 -4.97 -0.32
C VAL A 32 7.79 -6.10 -0.35
N GLN A 33 8.30 -6.51 0.79
CA GLN A 33 9.30 -7.59 0.86
C GLN A 33 8.71 -8.91 0.33
N LEU A 34 7.50 -9.27 0.74
CA LEU A 34 6.84 -10.48 0.25
C LEU A 34 6.53 -10.40 -1.24
N ALA A 35 6.09 -9.23 -1.71
CA ALA A 35 5.81 -9.03 -3.13
C ALA A 35 7.08 -9.13 -3.98
N LYS A 36 8.20 -8.60 -3.50
CA LYS A 36 9.50 -8.75 -4.18
C LYS A 36 9.94 -10.22 -4.21
N ASN A 37 9.74 -10.94 -3.13
CA ASN A 37 10.04 -12.38 -3.08
C ASN A 37 9.19 -13.16 -4.09
N LEU A 38 7.91 -12.80 -4.20
CA LEU A 38 7.01 -13.42 -5.18
C LEU A 38 7.46 -13.12 -6.62
N VAL A 39 7.89 -11.90 -6.89
CA VAL A 39 8.40 -11.51 -8.21
C VAL A 39 9.64 -12.33 -8.58
N GLU A 40 10.57 -12.53 -7.64
CA GLU A 40 11.75 -13.37 -7.85
C GLU A 40 11.36 -14.83 -8.11
N LEU A 41 10.39 -15.36 -7.38
CA LEU A 41 9.88 -16.71 -7.59
C LEU A 41 9.26 -16.86 -8.99
N LYS A 42 8.46 -15.88 -9.41
CA LYS A 42 7.88 -15.86 -10.77
C LYS A 42 8.95 -15.85 -11.84
N LYS A 43 10.00 -15.07 -11.63
CA LYS A 43 11.14 -14.98 -12.55
C LYS A 43 11.85 -16.33 -12.67
N GLU A 44 12.10 -17.01 -11.57
CA GLU A 44 12.72 -18.33 -11.55
C GLU A 44 11.93 -19.38 -12.36
N HIS A 45 10.60 -19.20 -12.41
CA HIS A 45 9.71 -20.10 -13.12
C HIS A 45 9.21 -19.54 -14.47
N SER A 46 9.89 -18.51 -14.99
CA SER A 46 9.56 -17.88 -16.25
C SER A 46 8.12 -17.37 -16.32
N ARG A 47 7.59 -16.91 -15.19
CA ARG A 47 6.25 -16.34 -15.10
C ARG A 47 6.32 -14.82 -15.18
N PRO A 48 5.28 -14.14 -15.74
CA PRO A 48 5.27 -12.69 -15.81
C PRO A 48 5.15 -12.05 -14.43
N ALA A 49 5.92 -10.97 -14.20
CA ALA A 49 5.83 -10.21 -12.95
C ALA A 49 4.51 -9.46 -12.84
N TYR A 50 3.99 -9.00 -13.98
CA TYR A 50 2.75 -8.22 -14.03
C TYR A 50 1.64 -9.04 -14.65
N THR A 51 0.55 -9.19 -13.90
CA THR A 51 -0.66 -9.87 -14.34
C THR A 51 -1.85 -8.92 -14.12
N PRO A 52 -2.22 -8.12 -15.14
CA PRO A 52 -3.20 -7.04 -14.98
C PRO A 52 -4.51 -7.47 -14.36
N ILE A 53 -5.07 -8.59 -14.80
CA ILE A 53 -6.38 -9.03 -14.31
C ILE A 53 -6.36 -9.39 -12.82
N VAL A 54 -5.25 -9.95 -12.35
CA VAL A 54 -5.09 -10.30 -10.91
C VAL A 54 -5.01 -9.02 -10.09
N GLU A 55 -4.27 -8.02 -10.56
CA GLU A 55 -4.13 -6.75 -9.86
C GLU A 55 -5.44 -5.96 -9.84
N GLU A 56 -6.17 -5.93 -10.96
CA GLU A 56 -7.49 -5.29 -11.04
C GLU A 56 -8.47 -5.90 -10.05
N LYS A 57 -8.55 -7.22 -10.00
CA LYS A 57 -9.42 -7.92 -9.05
C LYS A 57 -9.05 -7.65 -7.61
N LYS A 58 -7.76 -7.55 -7.31
CA LYS A 58 -7.30 -7.20 -5.97
C LYS A 58 -7.76 -5.79 -5.58
N ILE A 59 -7.58 -4.82 -6.46
CA ILE A 59 -8.00 -3.44 -6.23
C ILE A 59 -9.52 -3.37 -6.02
N GLU A 60 -10.30 -4.06 -6.84
CA GLU A 60 -11.75 -4.15 -6.67
C GLU A 60 -12.12 -4.68 -5.29
N TYR A 61 -11.52 -5.80 -4.90
CA TYR A 61 -11.79 -6.40 -3.60
C TYR A 61 -11.42 -5.46 -2.44
N LEU A 62 -10.22 -4.90 -2.45
CA LEU A 62 -9.75 -4.00 -1.40
C LEU A 62 -10.61 -2.75 -1.30
N SER A 63 -11.11 -2.26 -2.43
CA SER A 63 -11.99 -1.09 -2.47
C SER A 63 -13.32 -1.34 -1.77
N THR A 64 -13.76 -2.59 -1.62
CA THR A 64 -14.97 -2.92 -0.86
C THR A 64 -14.76 -2.89 0.65
N LEU A 65 -13.52 -2.91 1.11
CA LEU A 65 -13.17 -2.97 2.54
C LEU A 65 -13.03 -1.59 3.19
N THR A 66 -13.18 -0.53 2.43
CA THR A 66 -12.89 0.82 2.90
C THR A 66 -14.03 1.78 2.59
N SER A 67 -14.12 2.85 3.39
CA SER A 67 -14.96 4.00 3.10
C SER A 67 -14.33 4.95 2.07
N TYR A 68 -13.08 4.69 1.68
CA TYR A 68 -12.31 5.56 0.78
C TYR A 68 -11.78 4.77 -0.43
N PRO A 69 -12.68 4.24 -1.29
CA PRO A 69 -12.24 3.39 -2.41
C PRO A 69 -11.34 4.09 -3.40
N ASP A 70 -11.51 5.39 -3.60
CA ASP A 70 -10.67 6.17 -4.52
C ASP A 70 -9.21 6.20 -4.07
N LEU A 71 -8.97 6.23 -2.76
CA LEU A 71 -7.61 6.16 -2.21
C LEU A 71 -6.94 4.83 -2.57
N ILE A 72 -7.69 3.72 -2.46
CA ILE A 72 -7.17 2.40 -2.80
C ILE A 72 -6.84 2.32 -4.29
N LYS A 73 -7.71 2.85 -5.15
CA LYS A 73 -7.50 2.85 -6.60
C LYS A 73 -6.28 3.69 -7.02
N MET A 74 -5.95 4.72 -6.25
CA MET A 74 -4.75 5.53 -6.48
C MET A 74 -3.49 4.85 -5.95
N LEU A 75 -3.55 4.33 -4.73
CA LEU A 75 -2.38 3.89 -3.97
C LEU A 75 -1.89 2.50 -4.38
N TRP A 76 -2.79 1.55 -4.56
CA TRP A 76 -2.42 0.15 -4.79
C TRP A 76 -1.65 -0.09 -6.08
N PRO A 77 -2.01 0.51 -7.21
CA PRO A 77 -1.17 0.39 -8.42
C PRO A 77 0.27 0.84 -8.19
N MET A 78 0.47 1.88 -7.38
CA MET A 78 1.81 2.37 -7.05
C MET A 78 2.58 1.37 -6.19
N ILE A 79 1.94 0.82 -5.17
CA ILE A 79 2.56 -0.17 -4.28
C ILE A 79 2.95 -1.43 -5.07
N MET A 80 2.02 -1.94 -5.87
CA MET A 80 2.26 -3.14 -6.66
C MET A 80 3.33 -2.91 -7.74
N GLY A 81 3.27 -1.74 -8.40
CA GLY A 81 4.25 -1.36 -9.40
C GLY A 81 5.66 -1.22 -8.82
N TYR A 82 5.77 -0.60 -7.66
CA TYR A 82 7.06 -0.47 -6.97
C TYR A 82 7.69 -1.83 -6.69
N SER A 83 6.89 -2.79 -6.26
CA SER A 83 7.37 -4.13 -5.92
C SER A 83 7.96 -4.87 -7.13
N ARG A 84 7.62 -4.46 -8.35
CA ARG A 84 8.11 -5.06 -9.60
C ARG A 84 9.31 -4.35 -10.21
N ILE A 85 9.74 -3.22 -9.65
CA ILE A 85 10.77 -2.37 -10.28
C ILE A 85 12.02 -3.15 -10.71
N PRO A 86 12.66 -3.98 -9.87
CA PRO A 86 13.85 -4.71 -10.29
C PRO A 86 13.62 -5.64 -11.47
N TYR A 87 12.44 -6.28 -11.53
CA TYR A 87 12.08 -7.14 -12.64
C TYR A 87 11.80 -6.33 -13.90
N ASN A 88 11.05 -5.24 -13.76
CA ASN A 88 10.69 -4.36 -14.88
C ASN A 88 11.92 -3.70 -15.52
N GLU A 89 12.89 -3.33 -14.73
CA GLU A 89 14.14 -2.71 -15.20
C GLU A 89 14.98 -3.64 -16.07
N ARG A 90 14.79 -4.95 -15.93
CA ARG A 90 15.53 -5.97 -16.70
C ARG A 90 14.88 -6.29 -18.03
N ILE A 91 13.68 -5.81 -18.25
CA ILE A 91 12.94 -5.98 -19.50
C ILE A 91 13.25 -4.86 -20.46
#